data_69c369c88e5ee2ed171a0fd86bd1e57e
#
_entry.id   69c369c88e5ee2ed171a0fd86bd1e57e
#
_cell.length_a   1.000
_cell.length_b   1.000
_cell.length_c   1.000
_cell.angle_alpha   90.00
_cell.angle_beta   90.00
_cell.angle_gamma   90.00
#
_symmetry.space_group_name_H-M   'P 1'
#
loop_
_entity.id
_entity.type
_entity.pdbx_description
1 polymer ?
#
loop_
_entity_poly.entity_id
_entity_poly.type
_entity_poly.pdbx_seq_one_letter_code
_entity_poly.pdbx_strand_id
1 'polypeptide(L)'
;FEQVFTKPNKSEPDNALTSLWNEQTESEEKTVATIAQFGKIGFSNPDKTLVYLQKFRNSARYRQLPASSKKRINELIPILIETSAKFPPADTTLKRILQLIESISGRASYLSLLLENPYTLERIAKLVSVSQWACEYLTQHPILLDELLNETDLQSKIDWPISRVELLRLLKNTNTNDEDHTKYQMDVLYHFHYSKVFQLLARDL
;
A
#
# COMPACT_ATOMS: atom_id res chain seq x y z
N PHE A 1 -19.52 -1.00 -35.74
CA PHE A 1 -18.41 -0.21 -35.20
C PHE A 1 -17.94 -0.87 -33.92
N GLU A 2 -16.99 -1.82 -34.06
CA GLU A 2 -16.27 -2.42 -32.94
C GLU A 2 -15.16 -1.48 -32.50
N GLN A 3 -15.29 -0.91 -31.31
CA GLN A 3 -14.16 -0.26 -30.66
C GLN A 3 -13.30 -1.36 -30.02
N VAL A 4 -12.19 -1.63 -30.69
CA VAL A 4 -11.09 -2.45 -30.16
C VAL A 4 -10.47 -1.68 -29.01
N PHE A 5 -10.74 -2.11 -27.76
CA PHE A 5 -9.98 -1.71 -26.60
C PHE A 5 -8.58 -2.33 -26.69
N THR A 6 -7.66 -1.58 -27.27
CA THR A 6 -6.23 -1.90 -27.21
C THR A 6 -5.78 -1.77 -25.76
N LYS A 7 -5.44 -2.89 -25.12
CA LYS A 7 -4.70 -2.89 -23.85
C LYS A 7 -3.43 -2.06 -24.02
N PRO A 8 -3.09 -1.15 -23.08
CA PRO A 8 -1.84 -0.43 -23.18
C PRO A 8 -0.69 -1.44 -23.21
N ASN A 9 0.17 -1.29 -24.19
CA ASN A 9 1.36 -2.11 -24.40
C ASN A 9 2.23 -1.98 -23.14
N LYS A 10 2.44 -3.10 -22.40
CA LYS A 10 3.36 -3.13 -21.27
C LYS A 10 4.75 -2.80 -21.81
N SER A 11 5.28 -1.67 -21.41
CA SER A 11 6.58 -1.16 -21.80
C SER A 11 7.72 -2.08 -21.31
N GLU A 12 8.81 -2.16 -22.06
CA GLU A 12 10.01 -2.96 -21.76
C GLU A 12 10.58 -2.85 -20.33
N PRO A 13 10.43 -1.71 -19.57
CA PRO A 13 10.88 -1.63 -18.18
C PRO A 13 10.18 -2.61 -17.22
N ASP A 14 8.91 -2.95 -17.47
CA ASP A 14 8.13 -3.89 -16.65
C ASP A 14 8.78 -5.30 -16.60
N ASN A 15 9.38 -5.75 -17.70
CA ASN A 15 10.06 -7.04 -17.78
C ASN A 15 11.39 -7.04 -17.01
N ALA A 16 12.13 -5.93 -17.01
CA ALA A 16 13.42 -5.83 -16.35
C ALA A 16 13.28 -5.81 -14.82
N LEU A 17 12.30 -5.07 -14.27
CA LEU A 17 12.03 -5.02 -12.83
C LEU A 17 11.44 -6.34 -12.32
N THR A 18 10.65 -7.01 -13.13
CA THR A 18 10.10 -8.33 -12.82
C THR A 18 11.21 -9.39 -12.77
N SER A 19 12.19 -9.31 -13.68
CA SER A 19 13.35 -10.22 -13.64
C SER A 19 14.22 -9.98 -12.42
N LEU A 20 14.44 -8.71 -12.02
CA LEU A 20 15.20 -8.35 -10.82
C LEU A 20 14.59 -8.91 -9.53
N TRP A 21 13.27 -8.97 -9.46
CA TRP A 21 12.58 -9.56 -8.32
C TRP A 21 12.58 -11.09 -8.37
N ASN A 22 12.34 -11.69 -9.54
CA ASN A 22 12.16 -13.13 -9.68
C ASN A 22 13.49 -13.90 -9.73
N GLU A 23 14.55 -13.30 -10.25
CA GLU A 23 15.86 -13.93 -10.29
C GLU A 23 16.50 -13.93 -8.90
N GLN A 24 16.88 -15.12 -8.43
CA GLN A 24 17.77 -15.23 -7.27
C GLN A 24 19.11 -14.66 -7.67
N THR A 25 19.50 -13.56 -7.02
CA THR A 25 20.77 -12.87 -7.26
C THR A 25 21.92 -13.71 -6.71
N GLU A 26 22.32 -14.76 -7.43
CA GLU A 26 23.43 -15.63 -7.05
C GLU A 26 24.77 -15.21 -7.70
N SER A 27 24.76 -14.29 -8.68
CA SER A 27 25.99 -13.81 -9.31
C SER A 27 26.24 -12.32 -9.02
N GLU A 28 27.50 -11.98 -8.76
CA GLU A 28 27.95 -10.60 -8.52
C GLU A 28 27.61 -9.68 -9.70
N GLU A 29 27.75 -10.17 -10.94
CA GLU A 29 27.45 -9.42 -12.15
C GLU A 29 25.99 -8.97 -12.23
N LYS A 30 25.03 -9.85 -11.84
CA LYS A 30 23.61 -9.52 -11.80
C LYS A 30 23.30 -8.50 -10.70
N THR A 31 23.97 -8.60 -9.57
CA THR A 31 23.84 -7.64 -8.47
C THR A 31 24.27 -6.24 -8.92
N VAL A 32 25.39 -6.11 -9.58
CA VAL A 32 25.90 -4.83 -10.13
C VAL A 32 24.93 -4.25 -11.16
N ALA A 33 24.42 -5.07 -12.07
CA ALA A 33 23.43 -4.62 -13.07
C ALA A 33 22.14 -4.12 -12.41
N THR A 34 21.66 -4.81 -11.39
CA THR A 34 20.48 -4.41 -10.59
C THR A 34 20.68 -3.07 -9.90
N ILE A 35 21.82 -2.89 -9.24
CA ILE A 35 22.18 -1.63 -8.56
C ILE A 35 22.24 -0.48 -9.56
N ALA A 36 22.88 -0.68 -10.71
CA ALA A 36 22.93 0.33 -11.77
C ALA A 36 21.54 0.71 -12.29
N GLN A 37 20.63 -0.24 -12.37
CA GLN A 37 19.25 -0.01 -12.81
C GLN A 37 18.45 0.81 -11.78
N PHE A 38 18.57 0.51 -10.49
CA PHE A 38 17.95 1.33 -9.43
C PHE A 38 18.44 2.78 -9.47
N GLY A 39 19.74 3.00 -9.69
CA GLY A 39 20.31 4.34 -9.85
C GLY A 39 19.70 5.11 -11.03
N LYS A 40 19.45 4.44 -12.17
CA LYS A 40 18.80 5.05 -13.34
C LYS A 40 17.34 5.43 -13.10
N ILE A 41 16.63 4.68 -12.27
CA ILE A 41 15.21 4.91 -11.96
C ILE A 41 15.02 6.04 -10.93
N GLY A 42 16.08 6.45 -10.21
CA GLY A 42 16.01 7.58 -9.28
C GLY A 42 16.20 7.22 -7.80
N PHE A 43 16.68 6.01 -7.51
CA PHE A 43 17.06 5.62 -6.15
C PHE A 43 18.43 6.19 -5.81
N SER A 44 18.55 6.89 -4.66
CA SER A 44 19.79 7.52 -4.21
C SER A 44 20.77 6.52 -3.58
N ASN A 45 20.26 5.43 -3.02
CA ASN A 45 21.05 4.37 -2.39
C ASN A 45 20.63 2.98 -2.90
N PRO A 46 20.99 2.63 -4.15
CA PRO A 46 20.58 1.38 -4.80
C PRO A 46 20.93 0.12 -4.01
N ASP A 47 22.10 0.10 -3.36
CA ASP A 47 22.54 -1.03 -2.52
C ASP A 47 21.59 -1.26 -1.35
N LYS A 48 21.18 -0.18 -0.66
CA LYS A 48 20.22 -0.28 0.45
C LYS A 48 18.84 -0.71 -0.03
N THR A 49 18.44 -0.25 -1.21
CA THR A 49 17.19 -0.64 -1.84
C THR A 49 17.15 -2.13 -2.12
N LEU A 50 18.21 -2.68 -2.66
CA LEU A 50 18.33 -4.12 -2.88
C LEU A 50 18.27 -4.89 -1.54
N VAL A 51 18.96 -4.41 -0.51
CA VAL A 51 18.91 -5.02 0.84
C VAL A 51 17.48 -5.01 1.41
N TYR A 52 16.70 -3.96 1.19
CA TYR A 52 15.29 -3.92 1.66
C TYR A 52 14.42 -4.95 0.96
N LEU A 53 14.56 -5.10 -0.36
CA LEU A 53 13.85 -6.13 -1.13
C LEU A 53 14.24 -7.54 -0.71
N GLN A 54 15.54 -7.80 -0.52
CA GLN A 54 16.02 -9.08 -0.05
C GLN A 54 15.54 -9.42 1.36
N LYS A 55 15.54 -8.44 2.29
CA LYS A 55 15.00 -8.61 3.64
C LYS A 55 13.52 -8.96 3.60
N PHE A 56 12.74 -8.26 2.79
CA PHE A 56 11.32 -8.55 2.63
C PHE A 56 11.08 -9.97 2.09
N ARG A 57 11.79 -10.37 1.02
CA ARG A 57 11.69 -11.71 0.44
C ARG A 57 12.11 -12.82 1.41
N ASN A 58 13.11 -12.54 2.26
CA ASN A 58 13.64 -13.48 3.23
C ASN A 58 12.89 -13.44 4.56
N SER A 59 11.91 -12.54 4.74
CA SER A 59 11.14 -12.47 5.98
C SER A 59 10.35 -13.76 6.21
N ALA A 60 10.24 -14.16 7.49
CA ALA A 60 9.45 -15.34 7.86
C ALA A 60 8.01 -15.21 7.38
N ARG A 61 7.48 -14.00 7.43
CA ARG A 61 6.11 -13.71 6.99
C ARG A 61 5.91 -13.99 5.50
N TYR A 62 6.79 -13.48 4.62
CA TYR A 62 6.71 -13.75 3.18
C TYR A 62 6.88 -15.24 2.88
N ARG A 63 7.82 -15.94 3.54
CA ARG A 63 8.07 -17.37 3.31
C ARG A 63 6.87 -18.25 3.63
N GLN A 64 6.09 -17.87 4.64
CA GLN A 64 4.90 -18.62 5.10
C GLN A 64 3.63 -18.31 4.32
N LEU A 65 3.65 -17.32 3.39
CA LEU A 65 2.47 -16.95 2.63
C LEU A 65 2.00 -18.07 1.70
N PRO A 66 0.68 -18.18 1.47
CA PRO A 66 0.11 -19.02 0.43
C PRO A 66 0.63 -18.63 -0.96
N ALA A 67 0.69 -19.60 -1.88
CA ALA A 67 1.17 -19.37 -3.25
C ALA A 67 0.41 -18.24 -3.97
N SER A 68 -0.89 -18.11 -3.73
CA SER A 68 -1.73 -17.05 -4.30
C SER A 68 -1.33 -15.67 -3.84
N SER A 69 -1.00 -15.47 -2.55
CA SER A 69 -0.51 -14.20 -2.01
C SER A 69 0.89 -13.88 -2.52
N LYS A 70 1.78 -14.87 -2.56
CA LYS A 70 3.13 -14.70 -3.14
C LYS A 70 3.06 -14.24 -4.60
N LYS A 71 2.17 -14.86 -5.41
CA LYS A 71 1.98 -14.46 -6.80
C LYS A 71 1.59 -12.98 -6.91
N ARG A 72 0.59 -12.54 -6.13
CA ARG A 72 0.15 -11.13 -6.12
C ARG A 72 1.27 -10.17 -5.69
N ILE A 73 2.03 -10.53 -4.66
CA ILE A 73 3.16 -9.71 -4.21
C ILE A 73 4.23 -9.63 -5.31
N ASN A 74 4.54 -10.74 -5.99
CA ASN A 74 5.52 -10.74 -7.07
C ASN A 74 5.08 -9.84 -8.25
N GLU A 75 3.78 -9.77 -8.52
CA GLU A 75 3.21 -8.85 -9.51
C GLU A 75 3.22 -7.39 -9.03
N LEU A 76 3.09 -7.17 -7.71
CA LEU A 76 3.07 -5.85 -7.11
C LEU A 76 4.46 -5.20 -7.02
N ILE A 77 5.51 -5.97 -6.71
CA ILE A 77 6.86 -5.42 -6.44
C ILE A 77 7.38 -4.52 -7.57
N PRO A 78 7.34 -4.87 -8.86
CA PRO A 78 7.77 -3.99 -9.93
C PRO A 78 7.02 -2.65 -9.91
N ILE A 79 5.71 -2.69 -9.72
CA ILE A 79 4.84 -1.50 -9.65
C ILE A 79 5.22 -0.63 -8.44
N LEU A 80 5.52 -1.25 -7.29
CA LEU A 80 5.94 -0.53 -6.08
C LEU A 80 7.29 0.17 -6.29
N ILE A 81 8.22 -0.45 -6.98
CA ILE A 81 9.54 0.15 -7.30
C ILE A 81 9.33 1.38 -8.19
N GLU A 82 8.58 1.25 -9.27
CA GLU A 82 8.30 2.37 -10.18
C GLU A 82 7.54 3.50 -9.48
N THR A 83 6.52 3.16 -8.70
CA THR A 83 5.73 4.15 -7.96
C THR A 83 6.58 4.87 -6.93
N SER A 84 7.42 4.15 -6.18
CA SER A 84 8.31 4.74 -5.19
C SER A 84 9.31 5.72 -5.79
N ALA A 85 9.79 5.45 -7.01
CA ALA A 85 10.73 6.32 -7.71
C ALA A 85 10.13 7.70 -8.06
N LYS A 86 8.80 7.78 -8.18
CA LYS A 86 8.09 9.06 -8.43
C LYS A 86 8.03 9.96 -7.19
N PHE A 87 8.23 9.42 -5.99
CA PHE A 87 8.04 10.13 -4.71
C PHE A 87 9.32 10.12 -3.87
N PRO A 88 10.22 11.11 -4.03
CA PRO A 88 11.46 11.21 -3.25
C PRO A 88 11.21 11.41 -1.75
N PRO A 89 12.11 10.85 -0.89
CA PRO A 89 13.24 9.99 -1.22
C PRO A 89 12.81 8.56 -1.56
N ALA A 90 13.06 8.11 -2.80
CA ALA A 90 12.58 6.83 -3.33
C ALA A 90 12.93 5.62 -2.45
N ASP A 91 14.16 5.56 -1.92
CA ASP A 91 14.63 4.48 -1.05
C ASP A 91 13.79 4.37 0.23
N THR A 92 13.49 5.52 0.86
CA THR A 92 12.68 5.59 2.08
C THR A 92 11.24 5.24 1.79
N THR A 93 10.71 5.75 0.69
CA THR A 93 9.34 5.49 0.23
C THR A 93 9.13 4.00 -0.02
N LEU A 94 10.02 3.35 -0.77
CA LEU A 94 9.94 1.91 -1.02
C LEU A 94 10.03 1.11 0.27
N LYS A 95 10.98 1.43 1.15
CA LYS A 95 11.10 0.76 2.47
C LYS A 95 9.78 0.80 3.25
N ARG A 96 9.16 1.98 3.32
CA ARG A 96 7.90 2.17 4.05
C ARG A 96 6.74 1.41 3.39
N ILE A 97 6.65 1.44 2.06
CA ILE A 97 5.63 0.67 1.33
C ILE A 97 5.82 -0.83 1.57
N LEU A 98 7.05 -1.36 1.54
CA LEU A 98 7.31 -2.77 1.83
C LEU A 98 6.88 -3.16 3.25
N GLN A 99 7.04 -2.28 4.25
CA GLN A 99 6.53 -2.50 5.60
C GLN A 99 4.99 -2.61 5.63
N LEU A 100 4.29 -1.73 4.90
CA LEU A 100 2.84 -1.80 4.75
C LEU A 100 2.42 -3.10 4.06
N ILE A 101 3.03 -3.45 2.92
CA ILE A 101 2.74 -4.71 2.20
C ILE A 101 2.97 -5.92 3.09
N GLU A 102 4.03 -5.93 3.90
CA GLU A 102 4.28 -7.01 4.85
C GLU A 102 3.13 -7.14 5.86
N SER A 103 2.58 -6.03 6.38
CA SER A 103 1.48 -6.04 7.33
C SER A 103 0.19 -6.63 6.76
N ILE A 104 -0.10 -6.36 5.48
CA ILE A 104 -1.32 -6.82 4.79
C ILE A 104 -1.14 -8.11 3.99
N SER A 105 0.07 -8.66 3.93
CA SER A 105 0.44 -9.79 3.07
C SER A 105 -0.42 -11.06 3.27
N GLY A 106 -0.93 -11.26 4.49
CA GLY A 106 -1.86 -12.35 4.80
C GLY A 106 -3.30 -12.14 4.30
N ARG A 107 -3.63 -10.95 3.79
CA ARG A 107 -4.99 -10.59 3.35
C ARG A 107 -5.02 -10.41 1.84
N ALA A 108 -5.37 -11.48 1.13
CA ALA A 108 -5.35 -11.50 -0.34
C ALA A 108 -6.22 -10.43 -1.00
N SER A 109 -7.31 -9.99 -0.35
CA SER A 109 -8.19 -8.91 -0.83
C SER A 109 -7.47 -7.57 -0.95
N TYR A 110 -6.66 -7.17 0.05
CA TYR A 110 -5.90 -5.93 -0.02
C TYR A 110 -4.82 -5.97 -1.10
N LEU A 111 -4.15 -7.12 -1.29
CA LEU A 111 -3.17 -7.26 -2.37
C LEU A 111 -3.81 -7.14 -3.75
N SER A 112 -5.00 -7.76 -3.95
CA SER A 112 -5.76 -7.62 -5.20
C SER A 112 -6.23 -6.18 -5.42
N LEU A 113 -6.73 -5.54 -4.37
CA LEU A 113 -7.17 -4.14 -4.40
C LEU A 113 -6.05 -3.21 -4.88
N LEU A 114 -4.84 -3.38 -4.36
CA LEU A 114 -3.69 -2.56 -4.75
C LEU A 114 -3.22 -2.84 -6.20
N LEU A 115 -3.32 -4.09 -6.67
CA LEU A 115 -3.01 -4.45 -8.06
C LEU A 115 -4.01 -3.85 -9.06
N GLU A 116 -5.29 -3.82 -8.67
CA GLU A 116 -6.38 -3.34 -9.53
C GLU A 116 -6.46 -1.80 -9.55
N ASN A 117 -5.91 -1.14 -8.52
CA ASN A 117 -5.99 0.31 -8.34
C ASN A 117 -4.61 0.98 -8.24
N PRO A 118 -3.88 1.18 -9.34
CA PRO A 118 -2.56 1.83 -9.34
C PRO A 118 -2.59 3.24 -8.75
N TYR A 119 -3.70 3.95 -8.89
CA TYR A 119 -3.90 5.28 -8.33
C TYR A 119 -3.85 5.26 -6.78
N THR A 120 -4.45 4.25 -6.16
CA THR A 120 -4.36 4.07 -4.70
C THR A 120 -2.91 3.84 -4.26
N LEU A 121 -2.11 3.10 -5.04
CA LEU A 121 -0.68 2.94 -4.78
C LEU A 121 0.08 4.27 -4.83
N GLU A 122 -0.20 5.13 -5.80
CA GLU A 122 0.42 6.46 -5.90
C GLU A 122 0.06 7.33 -4.70
N ARG A 123 -1.18 7.28 -4.23
CA ARG A 123 -1.62 7.99 -3.01
C ARG A 123 -0.91 7.48 -1.77
N ILE A 124 -0.81 6.17 -1.61
CA ILE A 124 -0.04 5.56 -0.52
C ILE A 124 1.41 6.03 -0.60
N ALA A 125 2.04 5.94 -1.77
CA ALA A 125 3.43 6.33 -1.96
C ALA A 125 3.66 7.81 -1.60
N LYS A 126 2.76 8.71 -2.04
CA LYS A 126 2.79 10.12 -1.69
C LYS A 126 2.72 10.33 -0.17
N LEU A 127 1.74 9.72 0.51
CA LEU A 127 1.55 9.83 1.95
C LEU A 127 2.78 9.32 2.73
N VAL A 128 3.25 8.12 2.40
CA VAL A 128 4.37 7.52 3.15
C VAL A 128 5.72 8.13 2.79
N SER A 129 5.88 8.80 1.63
CA SER A 129 7.11 9.51 1.30
C SER A 129 7.35 10.68 2.25
N VAL A 130 6.30 11.41 2.57
CA VAL A 130 6.35 12.61 3.41
C VAL A 130 6.28 12.27 4.90
N SER A 131 5.45 11.29 5.29
CA SER A 131 5.17 11.00 6.69
C SER A 131 5.45 9.55 7.06
N GLN A 132 6.41 9.35 7.99
CA GLN A 132 6.64 8.03 8.59
C GLN A 132 5.45 7.62 9.47
N TRP A 133 4.87 8.58 10.18
CA TRP A 133 3.69 8.33 11.01
C TRP A 133 2.52 7.80 10.17
N ALA A 134 2.29 8.34 8.97
CA ALA A 134 1.26 7.83 8.06
C ALA A 134 1.49 6.37 7.67
N CYS A 135 2.74 5.99 7.42
CA CYS A 135 3.11 4.60 7.16
C CYS A 135 2.79 3.69 8.35
N GLU A 136 3.23 4.08 9.54
CA GLU A 136 2.99 3.31 10.78
C GLU A 136 1.49 3.19 11.07
N TYR A 137 0.74 4.27 10.87
CA TYR A 137 -0.70 4.31 11.08
C TYR A 137 -1.46 3.39 10.13
N LEU A 138 -1.15 3.42 8.83
CA LEU A 138 -1.72 2.49 7.83
C LEU A 138 -1.32 1.03 8.12
N THR A 139 -0.10 0.81 8.60
CA THR A 139 0.39 -0.52 8.95
C THR A 139 -0.38 -1.12 10.14
N GLN A 140 -0.73 -0.28 11.12
CA GLN A 140 -1.53 -0.68 12.29
C GLN A 140 -3.02 -0.80 11.97
N HIS A 141 -3.53 0.02 11.03
CA HIS A 141 -4.94 0.10 10.68
C HIS A 141 -5.17 -0.12 9.17
N PRO A 142 -4.93 -1.34 8.64
CA PRO A 142 -5.03 -1.60 7.19
C PRO A 142 -6.42 -1.35 6.58
N ILE A 143 -7.47 -1.34 7.39
CA ILE A 143 -8.84 -1.02 6.94
C ILE A 143 -8.93 0.39 6.32
N LEU A 144 -8.02 1.30 6.69
CA LEU A 144 -7.96 2.65 6.12
C LEU A 144 -7.51 2.68 4.65
N LEU A 145 -7.02 1.55 4.12
CA LEU A 145 -6.77 1.43 2.68
C LEU A 145 -8.05 1.59 1.86
N ASP A 146 -9.21 1.22 2.43
CA ASP A 146 -10.51 1.40 1.79
C ASP A 146 -10.86 2.90 1.64
N GLU A 147 -10.46 3.74 2.59
CA GLU A 147 -10.63 5.20 2.51
C GLU A 147 -9.80 5.82 1.38
N LEU A 148 -8.65 5.23 1.06
CA LEU A 148 -7.80 5.70 -0.04
C LEU A 148 -8.36 5.42 -1.43
N LEU A 149 -9.35 4.55 -1.56
CA LEU A 149 -10.06 4.30 -2.82
C LEU A 149 -10.99 5.45 -3.19
N ASN A 150 -11.54 6.16 -2.20
CA ASN A 150 -12.49 7.24 -2.40
C ASN A 150 -11.76 8.58 -2.55
N GLU A 151 -11.61 9.04 -3.81
CA GLU A 151 -10.93 10.32 -4.11
C GLU A 151 -11.60 11.53 -3.46
N THR A 152 -12.92 11.56 -3.47
CA THR A 152 -13.72 12.69 -3.02
C THR A 152 -13.68 12.92 -1.52
N ASP A 153 -13.49 11.87 -0.73
CA ASP A 153 -13.61 11.98 0.72
C ASP A 153 -12.32 12.51 1.39
N LEU A 154 -11.14 12.22 0.82
CA LEU A 154 -9.88 12.61 1.44
C LEU A 154 -9.51 14.10 1.25
N GLN A 155 -9.96 14.72 0.17
CA GLN A 155 -9.69 16.15 -0.11
C GLN A 155 -10.80 17.07 0.42
N SER A 156 -11.97 16.52 0.73
CA SER A 156 -13.09 17.30 1.27
C SER A 156 -12.84 17.73 2.72
N LYS A 157 -13.31 18.92 3.08
CA LYS A 157 -13.36 19.31 4.49
C LYS A 157 -14.28 18.35 5.24
N ILE A 158 -13.81 17.88 6.40
CA ILE A 158 -14.67 17.08 7.28
C ILE A 158 -15.84 17.94 7.73
N ASP A 159 -17.04 17.55 7.35
CA ASP A 159 -18.27 18.12 7.88
C ASP A 159 -18.60 17.42 9.21
N TRP A 160 -18.19 18.05 10.31
CA TRP A 160 -18.39 17.51 11.66
C TRP A 160 -19.85 17.30 12.03
N PRO A 161 -20.79 18.22 11.73
CA PRO A 161 -22.22 17.99 11.88
C PRO A 161 -22.72 16.72 11.20
N ILE A 162 -22.40 16.54 9.92
CA ILE A 162 -22.80 15.34 9.15
C ILE A 162 -22.12 14.08 9.72
N SER A 163 -20.83 14.13 9.97
CA SER A 163 -20.07 13.01 10.55
C SER A 163 -20.62 12.58 11.92
N ARG A 164 -21.06 13.53 12.73
CA ARG A 164 -21.71 13.23 14.01
C ARG A 164 -23.04 12.49 13.83
N VAL A 165 -23.87 12.93 12.87
CA VAL A 165 -25.16 12.27 12.58
C VAL A 165 -24.92 10.84 12.11
N GLU A 166 -23.94 10.63 11.23
CA GLU A 166 -23.57 9.31 10.73
C GLU A 166 -23.08 8.39 11.86
N LEU A 167 -22.17 8.88 12.72
CA LEU A 167 -21.72 8.14 13.89
C LEU A 167 -22.88 7.72 14.81
N LEU A 168 -23.77 8.65 15.12
CA LEU A 168 -24.94 8.37 15.97
C LEU A 168 -25.88 7.35 15.32
N ARG A 169 -26.02 7.37 14.00
CA ARG A 169 -26.80 6.38 13.25
C ARG A 169 -26.17 4.99 13.34
N LEU A 170 -24.84 4.89 13.16
CA LEU A 170 -24.13 3.62 13.28
C LEU A 170 -24.25 3.05 14.68
N LEU A 171 -24.09 3.87 15.72
CA LEU A 171 -24.20 3.46 17.11
C LEU A 171 -25.60 3.00 17.51
N LYS A 172 -26.65 3.50 16.84
CA LYS A 172 -28.06 3.12 17.12
C LYS A 172 -28.51 1.85 16.41
N ASN A 173 -27.78 1.40 15.39
CA ASN A 173 -28.23 0.36 14.46
C ASN A 173 -28.00 -1.07 14.98
N THR A 174 -27.92 -1.27 16.29
CA THR A 174 -27.62 -2.56 16.92
C THR A 174 -28.84 -3.19 17.58
N ASN A 175 -29.26 -4.33 17.03
CA ASN A 175 -30.25 -5.26 17.61
C ASN A 175 -29.59 -6.47 18.29
N THR A 176 -28.47 -6.29 19.02
CA THR A 176 -27.72 -7.40 19.63
C THR A 176 -27.76 -7.36 21.16
N ASN A 177 -27.52 -8.51 21.80
CA ASN A 177 -27.47 -8.69 23.26
C ASN A 177 -26.39 -7.81 23.90
N ASP A 178 -26.54 -7.42 25.17
CA ASP A 178 -25.78 -6.37 25.87
C ASP A 178 -24.25 -6.41 25.74
N GLU A 179 -23.58 -7.58 25.81
CA GLU A 179 -22.11 -7.67 25.71
C GLU A 179 -21.60 -7.47 24.27
N ASP A 180 -22.26 -8.05 23.30
CA ASP A 180 -21.93 -7.88 21.88
C ASP A 180 -22.22 -6.45 21.40
N HIS A 181 -23.21 -5.80 22.02
CA HIS A 181 -23.56 -4.42 21.73
C HIS A 181 -22.46 -3.44 22.13
N THR A 182 -21.91 -3.57 23.33
CA THR A 182 -20.81 -2.71 23.81
C THR A 182 -19.55 -2.86 22.95
N LYS A 183 -19.20 -4.10 22.61
CA LYS A 183 -18.07 -4.37 21.72
C LYS A 183 -18.24 -3.73 20.36
N TYR A 184 -19.40 -3.90 19.75
CA TYR A 184 -19.71 -3.29 18.46
C TYR A 184 -19.64 -1.75 18.51
N GLN A 185 -20.19 -1.14 19.55
CA GLN A 185 -20.11 0.32 19.72
C GLN A 185 -18.66 0.80 19.83
N MET A 186 -17.82 0.07 20.56
CA MET A 186 -16.39 0.37 20.64
C MET A 186 -15.70 0.25 19.28
N ASP A 187 -15.98 -0.81 18.52
CA ASP A 187 -15.41 -1.01 17.19
C ASP A 187 -15.82 0.12 16.23
N VAL A 188 -17.10 0.55 16.26
CA VAL A 188 -17.61 1.69 15.48
C VAL A 188 -16.87 2.98 15.86
N LEU A 189 -16.70 3.25 17.17
CA LEU A 189 -16.00 4.44 17.65
C LEU A 189 -14.52 4.45 17.25
N TYR A 190 -13.83 3.31 17.37
CA TYR A 190 -12.44 3.18 16.95
C TYR A 190 -12.30 3.39 15.44
N HIS A 191 -13.15 2.74 14.65
CA HIS A 191 -13.12 2.89 13.18
C HIS A 191 -13.36 4.34 12.77
N PHE A 192 -14.39 4.98 13.34
CA PHE A 192 -14.69 6.39 13.09
C PHE A 192 -13.53 7.30 13.46
N HIS A 193 -12.94 7.12 14.64
CA HIS A 193 -11.78 7.88 15.08
C HIS A 193 -10.60 7.74 14.11
N TYR A 194 -10.23 6.50 13.75
CA TYR A 194 -9.11 6.25 12.84
C TYR A 194 -9.35 6.83 11.46
N SER A 195 -10.54 6.69 10.91
CA SER A 195 -10.93 7.28 9.63
C SER A 195 -10.79 8.80 9.65
N LYS A 196 -11.33 9.48 10.67
CA LYS A 196 -11.28 10.96 10.75
C LYS A 196 -9.87 11.50 10.97
N VAL A 197 -9.07 10.86 11.82
CA VAL A 197 -7.65 11.21 11.99
C VAL A 197 -6.88 11.04 10.69
N PHE A 198 -7.13 9.94 9.98
CA PHE A 198 -6.47 9.68 8.71
C PHE A 198 -6.87 10.67 7.60
N GLN A 199 -8.17 11.02 7.50
CA GLN A 199 -8.66 12.04 6.57
C GLN A 199 -8.00 13.41 6.82
N LEU A 200 -7.87 13.82 8.09
CA LEU A 200 -7.18 15.06 8.46
C LEU A 200 -5.73 15.04 7.99
N LEU A 201 -5.01 13.96 8.28
CA LEU A 201 -3.62 13.80 7.90
C LEU A 201 -3.43 13.78 6.39
N ALA A 202 -4.26 13.01 5.67
CA ALA A 202 -4.17 12.87 4.23
C ALA A 202 -4.45 14.18 3.48
N ARG A 203 -5.22 15.07 4.09
CA ARG A 203 -5.52 16.41 3.56
C ARG A 203 -4.37 17.39 3.76
N ASP A 204 -3.65 17.29 4.88
CA ASP A 204 -2.59 18.23 5.25
C ASP A 204 -1.25 17.90 4.55
N LEU A 205 -1.14 16.73 3.89
CA LEU A 205 0.01 16.26 3.11
C LEU A 205 -0.22 16.40 1.60
#